data_dfe9a9a0f698a0e922b3c2b8f5f599d0
#
_entry.id   dfe9a9a0f698a0e922b3c2b8f5f599d0
#
_cell.length_a   1.000
_cell.length_b   1.000
_cell.length_c   1.000
_cell.angle_alpha   90.00
_cell.angle_beta   90.00
_cell.angle_gamma   90.00
#
_symmetry.space_group_name_H-M   'P 1'
#
loop_
_entity.id
_entity.type
_entity.pdbx_description
1 polymer ?
#
loop_
_entity_poly.entity_id
_entity_poly.type
_entity_poly.pdbx_seq_one_letter_code
_entity_poly.pdbx_strand_id
1 'polypeptide(L)'
;TALFNIAGYKKENCELVAWVQSYNGNKEVWQAVKMPIATSASQYDLGIVNVEGAPSEICSGIVNLRMKIRNYGSEMLNSALFQILDDTETEIGTYQWQGNLSKGSETEFLMPEIDFAGSSLLKIKAVNLNGSNDDEYVFDNSYILNVVEPNQIKDGYIKIQLKTGDDNENFSIEIKNMNTNEVIQTLTFDKPNK
;
A
#
# COMPACT_ATOMS: atom_id res chain seq x y z
N THR A 1 -18.46 5.85 5.11
CA THR A 1 -19.18 4.70 4.51
C THR A 1 -20.63 5.09 4.38
N ALA A 2 -21.21 4.95 3.20
CA ALA A 2 -22.63 5.13 2.96
C ALA A 2 -23.30 3.75 2.78
N LEU A 3 -24.44 3.55 3.43
CA LEU A 3 -25.23 2.34 3.28
C LEU A 3 -26.51 2.68 2.51
N PHE A 4 -26.77 1.91 1.45
CA PHE A 4 -27.98 2.05 0.65
C PHE A 4 -28.84 0.81 0.81
N ASN A 5 -30.12 1.02 1.12
CA ASN A 5 -31.07 -0.08 1.17
C ASN A 5 -31.69 -0.28 -0.21
N ILE A 6 -31.38 -1.41 -0.83
CA ILE A 6 -31.93 -1.83 -2.14
C ILE A 6 -32.89 -3.02 -2.02
N ALA A 7 -33.37 -3.31 -0.79
CA ALA A 7 -34.39 -4.33 -0.60
C ALA A 7 -35.65 -4.00 -1.43
N GLY A 8 -36.12 -4.98 -2.19
CA GLY A 8 -37.29 -4.80 -3.08
C GLY A 8 -36.94 -4.45 -4.53
N TYR A 9 -35.69 -4.18 -4.84
CA TYR A 9 -35.21 -4.01 -6.21
C TYR A 9 -34.47 -5.27 -6.70
N LYS A 10 -34.57 -5.53 -8.00
CA LYS A 10 -33.81 -6.61 -8.64
C LYS A 10 -32.38 -6.10 -8.80
N LYS A 11 -31.43 -6.71 -8.10
CA LYS A 11 -30.02 -6.28 -8.07
C LYS A 11 -29.39 -6.23 -9.48
N GLU A 12 -29.78 -7.17 -10.33
CA GLU A 12 -29.35 -7.27 -11.73
C GLU A 12 -29.75 -6.07 -12.59
N ASN A 13 -30.72 -5.27 -12.14
CA ASN A 13 -31.17 -4.06 -12.80
C ASN A 13 -30.69 -2.78 -12.08
N CYS A 14 -29.83 -2.93 -11.09
CA CYS A 14 -29.32 -1.80 -10.31
C CYS A 14 -27.88 -1.47 -10.72
N GLU A 15 -27.59 -0.18 -10.77
CA GLU A 15 -26.27 0.34 -11.02
C GLU A 15 -25.91 1.38 -9.96
N LEU A 16 -24.65 1.41 -9.55
CA LEU A 16 -24.10 2.49 -8.74
C LEU A 16 -23.48 3.53 -9.67
N VAL A 17 -23.88 4.78 -9.50
CA VAL A 17 -23.23 5.91 -10.15
C VAL A 17 -22.68 6.84 -9.07
N ALA A 18 -21.41 7.12 -9.12
CA ALA A 18 -20.77 8.07 -8.23
C ALA A 18 -20.01 9.12 -9.04
N TRP A 19 -19.98 10.36 -8.55
CA TRP A 19 -19.23 11.43 -9.22
C TRP A 19 -18.69 12.43 -8.21
N VAL A 20 -17.64 13.11 -8.60
CA VAL A 20 -17.06 14.25 -7.90
C VAL A 20 -17.33 15.49 -8.75
N GLN A 21 -17.97 16.48 -8.16
CA GLN A 21 -18.28 17.72 -8.86
C GLN A 21 -17.93 18.96 -8.03
N SER A 22 -17.76 20.08 -8.70
CA SER A 22 -17.59 21.37 -8.06
C SER A 22 -18.82 21.70 -7.20
N TYR A 23 -18.62 22.07 -5.95
CA TYR A 23 -19.69 22.50 -5.06
C TYR A 23 -20.21 23.88 -5.46
N ASN A 24 -19.34 24.80 -5.86
CA ASN A 24 -19.63 26.15 -6.28
C ASN A 24 -19.52 26.33 -7.80
N GLY A 25 -20.12 27.37 -8.33
CA GLY A 25 -20.01 27.76 -9.73
C GLY A 25 -20.83 26.87 -10.67
N ASN A 26 -20.23 26.41 -11.74
CA ASN A 26 -20.88 25.74 -12.86
C ASN A 26 -21.29 24.28 -12.60
N LYS A 27 -21.03 23.74 -11.40
CA LYS A 27 -21.30 22.33 -11.06
C LYS A 27 -20.58 21.33 -11.99
N GLU A 28 -19.39 21.70 -12.44
CA GLU A 28 -18.57 20.84 -13.29
C GLU A 28 -18.27 19.48 -12.64
N VAL A 29 -18.49 18.41 -13.37
CA VAL A 29 -18.15 17.04 -12.94
C VAL A 29 -16.72 16.77 -13.31
N TRP A 30 -15.89 16.53 -12.32
CA TRP A 30 -14.46 16.25 -12.50
C TRP A 30 -14.19 14.78 -12.77
N GLN A 31 -14.98 13.90 -12.13
CA GLN A 31 -14.85 12.46 -12.25
C GLN A 31 -16.21 11.82 -12.06
N ALA A 32 -16.48 10.79 -12.83
CA ALA A 32 -17.66 9.95 -12.64
C ALA A 32 -17.30 8.49 -12.84
N VAL A 33 -17.93 7.62 -12.08
CA VAL A 33 -17.85 6.16 -12.22
C VAL A 33 -19.25 5.59 -12.23
N LYS A 34 -19.48 4.61 -13.06
CA LYS A 34 -20.70 3.82 -13.15
C LYS A 34 -20.32 2.34 -13.05
N MET A 35 -20.99 1.62 -12.18
CA MET A 35 -20.75 0.19 -12.03
C MET A 35 -22.07 -0.54 -11.76
N PRO A 36 -22.27 -1.75 -12.30
CA PRO A 36 -23.41 -2.58 -11.93
C PRO A 36 -23.29 -3.00 -10.45
N ILE A 37 -24.42 -3.09 -9.76
CA ILE A 37 -24.47 -3.75 -8.46
C ILE A 37 -24.46 -5.25 -8.74
N ALA A 38 -23.27 -5.81 -8.76
CA ALA A 38 -22.92 -7.14 -9.24
C ALA A 38 -23.92 -8.24 -8.90
N THR A 39 -24.16 -9.10 -9.85
CA THR A 39 -25.27 -10.00 -9.82
C THR A 39 -24.95 -11.44 -10.11
N SER A 40 -23.87 -11.72 -10.81
CA SER A 40 -23.24 -13.02 -10.81
C SER A 40 -22.13 -13.00 -9.78
N ALA A 41 -22.12 -13.94 -8.85
CA ALA A 41 -20.95 -14.14 -8.00
C ALA A 41 -19.80 -14.47 -8.96
N SER A 42 -18.78 -13.62 -9.00
CA SER A 42 -17.54 -13.90 -9.68
C SER A 42 -17.03 -15.26 -9.22
N GLN A 43 -16.50 -16.06 -10.13
CA GLN A 43 -15.84 -17.31 -9.74
C GLN A 43 -14.51 -16.99 -9.09
N TYR A 44 -13.73 -16.16 -9.74
CA TYR A 44 -12.43 -15.72 -9.29
C TYR A 44 -12.45 -14.20 -9.09
N ASP A 45 -12.24 -13.75 -7.85
CA ASP A 45 -12.30 -12.36 -7.45
C ASP A 45 -11.46 -12.20 -6.17
N LEU A 46 -10.31 -11.55 -6.29
CA LEU A 46 -9.36 -11.34 -5.21
C LEU A 46 -9.18 -9.84 -4.99
N GLY A 47 -9.67 -9.33 -3.88
CA GLY A 47 -9.43 -7.94 -3.49
C GLY A 47 -8.20 -7.78 -2.62
N ILE A 48 -7.39 -6.75 -2.89
CA ILE A 48 -6.33 -6.27 -2.02
C ILE A 48 -6.94 -5.32 -0.99
N VAL A 49 -7.12 -5.80 0.23
CA VAL A 49 -7.82 -5.06 1.30
C VAL A 49 -6.94 -3.99 1.91
N ASN A 50 -5.66 -4.30 2.13
CA ASN A 50 -4.70 -3.39 2.75
C ASN A 50 -3.27 -3.76 2.41
N VAL A 51 -2.39 -2.76 2.41
CA VAL A 51 -0.94 -2.92 2.29
C VAL A 51 -0.27 -2.06 3.34
N GLU A 52 0.54 -2.68 4.18
CA GLU A 52 1.29 -2.03 5.26
C GLU A 52 2.79 -2.30 5.10
N GLY A 53 3.60 -1.52 5.81
CA GLY A 53 5.05 -1.72 5.87
C GLY A 53 5.86 -0.84 4.93
N ALA A 54 5.21 0.02 4.12
CA ALA A 54 5.94 1.11 3.49
C ALA A 54 6.10 2.23 4.52
N PRO A 55 7.31 2.55 4.93
CA PRO A 55 7.57 3.74 5.72
C PRO A 55 7.23 4.99 4.89
N SER A 56 6.86 6.07 5.57
CA SER A 56 6.62 7.37 4.93
C SER A 56 7.88 7.92 4.24
N GLU A 57 9.06 7.41 4.60
CA GLU A 57 10.36 7.73 3.99
C GLU A 57 11.19 6.46 3.88
N ILE A 58 11.66 6.12 2.69
CA ILE A 58 12.41 4.90 2.42
C ILE A 58 13.86 5.26 2.09
N CYS A 59 14.77 4.92 2.98
CA CYS A 59 16.21 5.23 2.84
C CYS A 59 17.02 4.19 2.05
N SER A 60 16.48 2.97 1.84
CA SER A 60 17.25 1.84 1.33
C SER A 60 16.91 1.39 -0.09
N GLY A 61 15.85 1.91 -0.70
CA GLY A 61 15.33 1.39 -1.98
C GLY A 61 14.63 0.04 -1.87
N ILE A 62 14.63 -0.60 -0.70
CA ILE A 62 14.02 -1.91 -0.48
C ILE A 62 12.92 -1.80 0.57
N VAL A 63 11.76 -2.38 0.30
CA VAL A 63 10.63 -2.45 1.24
C VAL A 63 10.16 -3.88 1.46
N ASN A 64 9.63 -4.12 2.65
CA ASN A 64 8.92 -5.35 3.01
C ASN A 64 7.46 -4.99 3.25
N LEU A 65 6.57 -5.50 2.43
CA LEU A 65 5.17 -5.15 2.49
C LEU A 65 4.35 -6.27 3.14
N ARG A 66 3.50 -5.92 4.08
CA ARG A 66 2.48 -6.81 4.62
C ARG A 66 1.20 -6.60 3.84
N MET A 67 0.80 -7.62 3.12
CA MET A 67 -0.40 -7.62 2.29
C MET A 67 -1.54 -8.28 3.03
N LYS A 68 -2.73 -7.67 2.95
CA LYS A 68 -3.99 -8.27 3.35
C LYS A 68 -4.89 -8.42 2.14
N ILE A 69 -5.30 -9.64 1.86
CA ILE A 69 -6.16 -9.98 0.72
C ILE A 69 -7.44 -10.67 1.18
N ARG A 70 -8.47 -10.59 0.35
CA ARG A 70 -9.77 -11.23 0.56
C ARG A 70 -10.24 -11.92 -0.72
N ASN A 71 -10.83 -13.10 -0.57
CA ASN A 71 -11.52 -13.78 -1.65
C ASN A 71 -13.00 -13.35 -1.69
N TYR A 72 -13.38 -12.60 -2.69
CA TYR A 72 -14.77 -12.21 -2.95
C TYR A 72 -15.47 -13.18 -3.91
N GLY A 73 -14.69 -13.99 -4.64
CA GLY A 73 -15.17 -15.00 -5.57
C GLY A 73 -15.89 -16.18 -4.89
N SER A 74 -16.50 -17.03 -5.69
CA SER A 74 -17.17 -18.24 -5.22
C SER A 74 -16.23 -19.44 -5.07
N GLU A 75 -15.15 -19.45 -5.86
CA GLU A 75 -14.15 -20.51 -5.86
C GLU A 75 -13.06 -20.26 -4.81
N MET A 76 -12.52 -21.32 -4.25
CA MET A 76 -11.38 -21.23 -3.33
C MET A 76 -10.12 -20.80 -4.09
N LEU A 77 -9.43 -19.80 -3.57
CA LEU A 77 -8.15 -19.36 -4.11
C LEU A 77 -7.01 -20.11 -3.44
N ASN A 78 -6.23 -20.82 -4.25
CA ASN A 78 -5.05 -21.58 -3.81
C ASN A 78 -3.75 -20.86 -4.17
N SER A 79 -3.79 -19.98 -5.15
CA SER A 79 -2.64 -19.18 -5.56
C SER A 79 -3.05 -17.88 -6.24
N ALA A 80 -2.17 -16.88 -6.18
CA ALA A 80 -2.25 -15.66 -6.95
C ALA A 80 -0.85 -15.14 -7.24
N LEU A 81 -0.61 -14.62 -8.44
CA LEU A 81 0.61 -13.89 -8.76
C LEU A 81 0.38 -12.41 -8.53
N PHE A 82 1.23 -11.77 -7.76
CA PHE A 82 1.25 -10.31 -7.59
C PHE A 82 2.36 -9.73 -8.46
N GLN A 83 1.99 -8.89 -9.40
CA GLN A 83 2.91 -8.05 -10.17
C GLN A 83 3.14 -6.76 -9.40
N ILE A 84 4.39 -6.33 -9.36
CA ILE A 84 4.79 -5.06 -8.75
C ILE A 84 5.29 -4.18 -9.88
N LEU A 85 4.61 -3.07 -10.08
CA LEU A 85 4.85 -2.12 -11.17
C LEU A 85 5.34 -0.80 -10.57
N ASP A 86 6.23 -0.12 -11.27
CA ASP A 86 6.68 1.22 -10.95
C ASP A 86 5.71 2.31 -11.42
N ASP A 87 6.10 3.58 -11.29
CA ASP A 87 5.32 4.74 -11.72
C ASP A 87 5.20 4.88 -13.25
N THR A 88 6.00 4.12 -14.02
CA THR A 88 5.90 4.00 -15.48
C THR A 88 5.09 2.79 -15.95
N GLU A 89 4.49 2.04 -15.01
CA GLU A 89 3.84 0.75 -15.23
C GLU A 89 4.79 -0.36 -15.73
N THR A 90 6.09 -0.21 -15.49
CA THR A 90 7.07 -1.26 -15.76
C THR A 90 7.08 -2.25 -14.60
N GLU A 91 7.07 -3.55 -14.91
CA GLU A 91 7.19 -4.59 -13.91
C GLU A 91 8.60 -4.62 -13.32
N ILE A 92 8.70 -4.37 -12.03
CA ILE A 92 9.97 -4.39 -11.26
C ILE A 92 10.10 -5.62 -10.38
N GLY A 93 9.04 -6.40 -10.23
CA GLY A 93 9.07 -7.64 -9.47
C GLY A 93 7.75 -8.39 -9.48
N THR A 94 7.81 -9.61 -9.00
CA THR A 94 6.63 -10.46 -8.81
C THR A 94 6.70 -11.21 -7.50
N TYR A 95 5.54 -11.55 -6.96
CA TYR A 95 5.41 -12.40 -5.78
C TYR A 95 4.33 -13.44 -5.99
N GLN A 96 4.69 -14.72 -5.80
CA GLN A 96 3.72 -15.82 -5.89
C GLN A 96 3.18 -16.15 -4.50
N TRP A 97 1.92 -15.83 -4.27
CA TRP A 97 1.21 -16.27 -3.08
C TRP A 97 0.63 -17.68 -3.29
N GLN A 98 0.70 -18.50 -2.26
CA GLN A 98 0.05 -19.81 -2.18
C GLN A 98 -0.63 -19.98 -0.83
N GLY A 99 -1.83 -20.57 -0.84
CA GLY A 99 -2.62 -20.77 0.37
C GLY A 99 -3.93 -21.47 0.08
N ASN A 100 -4.87 -21.39 1.02
CA ASN A 100 -6.25 -21.87 0.87
C ASN A 100 -7.18 -20.80 1.38
N LEU A 101 -7.63 -19.92 0.50
CA LEU A 101 -8.47 -18.80 0.85
C LEU A 101 -9.91 -19.05 0.38
N SER A 102 -10.76 -19.45 1.32
CA SER A 102 -12.18 -19.72 1.04
C SER A 102 -12.94 -18.43 0.75
N LYS A 103 -14.10 -18.55 0.09
CA LYS A 103 -15.02 -17.45 -0.16
C LYS A 103 -15.26 -16.60 1.09
N GLY A 104 -15.09 -15.29 0.96
CA GLY A 104 -15.31 -14.31 2.02
C GLY A 104 -14.22 -14.24 3.09
N SER A 105 -13.24 -15.15 3.06
CA SER A 105 -12.12 -15.18 4.01
C SER A 105 -11.05 -14.16 3.63
N GLU A 106 -10.27 -13.75 4.63
CA GLU A 106 -9.11 -12.88 4.51
C GLU A 106 -7.85 -13.61 4.98
N THR A 107 -6.71 -13.22 4.43
CA THR A 107 -5.40 -13.67 4.90
C THR A 107 -4.39 -12.55 4.79
N GLU A 108 -3.34 -12.63 5.61
CA GLU A 108 -2.21 -11.73 5.58
C GLU A 108 -0.93 -12.50 5.30
N PHE A 109 -0.02 -11.88 4.54
CA PHE A 109 1.31 -12.44 4.27
C PHE A 109 2.33 -11.33 4.08
N LEU A 110 3.61 -11.67 4.18
CA LEU A 110 4.73 -10.78 3.96
C LEU A 110 5.24 -10.94 2.53
N MET A 111 5.42 -9.83 1.85
CA MET A 111 6.10 -9.70 0.57
C MET A 111 7.47 -9.07 0.82
N PRO A 112 8.54 -9.85 0.92
CA PRO A 112 9.84 -9.32 1.31
C PRO A 112 10.60 -8.73 0.12
N GLU A 113 11.53 -7.83 0.43
CA GLU A 113 12.62 -7.42 -0.44
C GLU A 113 12.19 -6.87 -1.81
N ILE A 114 11.20 -6.01 -1.82
CA ILE A 114 10.81 -5.29 -3.04
C ILE A 114 11.76 -4.13 -3.23
N ASP A 115 12.56 -4.16 -4.30
CA ASP A 115 13.39 -3.04 -4.74
C ASP A 115 12.53 -2.13 -5.62
N PHE A 116 12.27 -0.90 -5.14
CA PHE A 116 11.47 0.07 -5.89
C PHE A 116 12.33 1.01 -6.77
N ALA A 117 13.68 0.82 -6.79
CA ALA A 117 14.61 1.44 -7.73
C ALA A 117 14.44 2.96 -7.92
N GLY A 118 14.07 3.69 -6.86
CA GLY A 118 13.83 5.14 -6.93
C GLY A 118 12.47 5.54 -7.50
N SER A 119 11.55 4.59 -7.68
CA SER A 119 10.17 4.91 -8.09
C SER A 119 9.44 5.68 -6.99
N SER A 120 8.64 6.67 -7.37
CA SER A 120 7.79 7.44 -6.43
C SER A 120 6.49 6.75 -6.08
N LEU A 121 6.15 5.68 -6.80
CA LEU A 121 4.91 4.94 -6.66
C LEU A 121 5.15 3.46 -6.97
N LEU A 122 4.53 2.60 -6.18
CA LEU A 122 4.41 1.18 -6.47
C LEU A 122 2.94 0.83 -6.70
N LYS A 123 2.65 0.13 -7.79
CA LYS A 123 1.34 -0.46 -8.05
C LYS A 123 1.46 -1.98 -7.91
N ILE A 124 0.71 -2.54 -7.00
CA ILE A 124 0.65 -3.98 -6.80
C ILE A 124 -0.63 -4.48 -7.42
N LYS A 125 -0.57 -5.47 -8.29
CA LYS A 125 -1.72 -6.02 -8.99
C LYS A 125 -1.75 -7.54 -8.87
N ALA A 126 -2.89 -8.09 -8.44
CA ALA A 126 -3.13 -9.53 -8.46
C ALA A 126 -3.51 -9.98 -9.88
N VAL A 127 -2.88 -11.06 -10.33
CA VAL A 127 -3.12 -11.70 -11.62
C VAL A 127 -3.00 -13.22 -11.48
N ASN A 128 -3.39 -13.95 -12.51
CA ASN A 128 -3.22 -15.41 -12.61
C ASN A 128 -3.72 -16.16 -11.37
N LEU A 129 -4.98 -15.91 -10.99
CA LEU A 129 -5.62 -16.60 -9.87
C LEU A 129 -5.70 -18.11 -10.16
N ASN A 130 -5.29 -18.94 -9.19
CA ASN A 130 -5.21 -20.39 -9.35
C ASN A 130 -4.43 -20.84 -10.62
N GLY A 131 -3.39 -20.06 -10.97
CA GLY A 131 -2.44 -20.36 -12.04
C GLY A 131 -2.75 -19.78 -13.41
N SER A 132 -4.01 -19.49 -13.75
CA SER A 132 -4.36 -18.97 -15.10
C SER A 132 -5.69 -18.24 -15.20
N ASN A 133 -6.42 -18.09 -14.10
CA ASN A 133 -7.72 -17.43 -14.16
C ASN A 133 -7.56 -15.92 -13.97
N ASP A 134 -8.29 -15.17 -14.75
CA ASP A 134 -8.37 -13.72 -14.58
C ASP A 134 -9.27 -13.39 -13.38
N ASP A 135 -8.97 -12.26 -12.76
CA ASP A 135 -9.85 -11.65 -11.79
C ASP A 135 -11.05 -11.02 -12.51
N GLU A 136 -12.25 -11.48 -12.17
CA GLU A 136 -13.49 -11.05 -12.84
C GLU A 136 -13.94 -9.66 -12.39
N TYR A 137 -13.39 -9.15 -11.25
CA TYR A 137 -13.67 -7.82 -10.74
C TYR A 137 -12.39 -7.01 -10.52
N VAL A 138 -11.92 -6.38 -11.58
CA VAL A 138 -10.60 -5.73 -11.68
C VAL A 138 -10.44 -4.42 -10.86
N PHE A 139 -11.46 -3.96 -10.15
CA PHE A 139 -11.41 -2.67 -9.45
C PHE A 139 -10.80 -2.72 -8.06
N ASP A 140 -10.65 -3.90 -7.46
CA ASP A 140 -10.08 -4.11 -6.14
C ASP A 140 -8.85 -5.06 -6.14
N ASN A 141 -8.49 -5.59 -7.32
CA ASN A 141 -7.33 -6.45 -7.50
C ASN A 141 -5.99 -5.71 -7.56
N SER A 142 -5.99 -4.40 -7.35
CA SER A 142 -4.79 -3.59 -7.35
C SER A 142 -4.75 -2.58 -6.21
N TYR A 143 -3.53 -2.24 -5.77
CA TYR A 143 -3.28 -1.28 -4.72
C TYR A 143 -2.13 -0.35 -5.13
N ILE A 144 -2.31 0.94 -4.91
CA ILE A 144 -1.30 1.95 -5.21
C ILE A 144 -0.69 2.43 -3.89
N LEU A 145 0.63 2.35 -3.81
CA LEU A 145 1.42 2.76 -2.68
C LEU A 145 2.31 3.93 -3.11
N ASN A 146 2.16 5.08 -2.46
CA ASN A 146 3.08 6.18 -2.67
C ASN A 146 4.36 5.92 -1.87
N VAL A 147 5.49 6.02 -2.54
CA VAL A 147 6.82 5.88 -1.97
C VAL A 147 7.46 7.25 -1.96
N VAL A 148 7.84 7.74 -0.80
CA VAL A 148 8.50 9.04 -0.67
C VAL A 148 9.98 8.81 -0.43
N GLU A 149 10.83 9.26 -1.35
CA GLU A 149 12.26 9.32 -1.07
C GLU A 149 12.54 10.40 -0.01
N PRO A 150 13.40 10.11 0.97
CA PRO A 150 13.79 11.12 1.94
C PRO A 150 14.52 12.26 1.23
N ASN A 151 14.28 13.47 1.70
CA ASN A 151 15.01 14.64 1.20
C ASN A 151 16.52 14.41 1.36
N GLN A 152 17.23 14.35 0.24
CA GLN A 152 18.69 14.26 0.27
C GLN A 152 19.27 15.54 0.86
N ILE A 153 20.15 15.40 1.86
CA ILE A 153 20.86 16.53 2.45
C ILE A 153 21.96 16.95 1.48
N LYS A 154 21.71 18.03 0.76
CA LYS A 154 22.66 18.55 -0.26
C LYS A 154 23.84 19.33 0.33
N ASP A 155 23.74 19.80 1.56
CA ASP A 155 24.67 20.79 2.13
C ASP A 155 25.69 20.21 3.12
N GLY A 156 25.79 18.89 3.21
CA GLY A 156 26.86 18.21 3.99
C GLY A 156 26.79 18.34 5.50
N TYR A 157 25.75 18.95 6.08
CA TYR A 157 25.55 18.99 7.53
C TYR A 157 24.08 18.75 7.92
N ILE A 158 23.88 18.11 9.08
CA ILE A 158 22.59 17.88 9.70
C ILE A 158 22.57 18.68 11.00
N LYS A 159 21.54 19.51 11.19
CA LYS A 159 21.28 20.14 12.48
C LYS A 159 20.26 19.30 13.25
N ILE A 160 20.71 18.66 14.32
CA ILE A 160 19.83 17.93 15.24
C ILE A 160 19.59 18.84 16.45
N GLN A 161 18.34 19.21 16.71
CA GLN A 161 17.96 19.97 17.89
C GLN A 161 17.15 19.07 18.82
N LEU A 162 17.70 18.80 19.99
CA LEU A 162 17.06 17.99 21.02
C LEU A 162 16.62 18.88 22.17
N LYS A 163 15.41 18.68 22.62
CA LYS A 163 14.93 19.26 23.87
C LYS A 163 14.83 18.12 24.90
N THR A 164 15.72 18.13 25.86
CA THR A 164 15.73 17.15 26.94
C THR A 164 14.95 17.67 28.15
N GLY A 165 14.44 16.77 28.99
CA GLY A 165 13.88 17.11 30.29
C GLY A 165 14.97 17.30 31.35
N ASP A 166 14.57 17.42 32.62
CA ASP A 166 15.48 17.71 33.75
C ASP A 166 16.39 16.51 34.13
N ASP A 167 16.03 15.27 33.69
CA ASP A 167 16.74 14.02 34.03
C ASP A 167 17.61 13.50 32.87
N ASN A 168 18.43 14.32 32.29
CA ASN A 168 19.19 14.00 31.06
C ASN A 168 20.68 13.68 31.33
N GLU A 169 21.00 13.21 32.49
CA GLU A 169 22.36 12.73 32.80
C GLU A 169 22.68 11.49 31.94
N ASN A 170 23.85 11.51 31.26
CA ASN A 170 24.37 10.42 30.43
C ASN A 170 23.59 10.10 29.14
N PHE A 171 23.14 11.12 28.43
CA PHE A 171 22.52 10.96 27.13
C PHE A 171 23.56 10.94 26.00
N SER A 172 23.44 9.98 25.07
CA SER A 172 24.28 9.94 23.85
C SER A 172 23.44 9.68 22.60
N ILE A 173 23.89 10.24 21.49
CA ILE A 173 23.33 10.00 20.16
C ILE A 173 24.41 9.34 19.30
N GLU A 174 24.06 8.23 18.68
CA GLU A 174 24.90 7.62 17.66
C GLU A 174 24.30 7.86 16.27
N ILE A 175 25.13 8.34 15.36
CA ILE A 175 24.81 8.43 13.92
C ILE A 175 25.48 7.22 13.27
N LYS A 176 24.67 6.36 12.64
CA LYS A 176 25.12 5.12 11.99
C LYS A 176 24.84 5.14 10.50
N ASN A 177 25.74 4.53 9.74
CA ASN A 177 25.45 4.18 8.37
C ASN A 177 24.44 3.03 8.35
N MET A 178 23.30 3.23 7.75
CA MET A 178 22.20 2.24 7.73
C MET A 178 22.55 0.97 6.95
N ASN A 179 23.44 1.07 5.96
CA ASN A 179 23.82 -0.07 5.11
C ASN A 179 24.91 -0.93 5.76
N THR A 180 25.86 -0.32 6.47
CA THR A 180 27.01 -1.02 7.08
C THR A 180 26.84 -1.22 8.58
N ASN A 181 25.87 -0.55 9.21
CA ASN A 181 25.66 -0.46 10.65
C ASN A 181 26.89 0.14 11.40
N GLU A 182 27.78 0.78 10.67
CA GLU A 182 28.97 1.43 11.22
C GLU A 182 28.61 2.75 11.90
N VAL A 183 29.15 2.99 13.08
CA VAL A 183 28.96 4.26 13.79
C VAL A 183 29.81 5.34 13.11
N ILE A 184 29.16 6.32 12.50
CA ILE A 184 29.82 7.46 11.86
C ILE A 184 30.26 8.46 12.92
N GLN A 185 29.40 8.71 13.91
CA GLN A 185 29.66 9.68 14.95
C GLN A 185 28.85 9.35 16.23
N THR A 186 29.46 9.60 17.37
CA THR A 186 28.78 9.58 18.69
C THR A 186 28.88 10.97 19.29
N LEU A 187 27.72 11.50 19.73
CA LEU A 187 27.62 12.75 20.49
C LEU A 187 27.22 12.41 21.92
N THR A 188 28.01 12.83 22.89
CA THR A 188 27.70 12.66 24.32
C THR A 188 27.42 14.01 24.96
N PHE A 189 26.45 14.05 25.85
CA PHE A 189 26.02 15.26 26.55
C PHE A 189 26.14 15.03 28.06
N ASP A 190 27.14 15.67 28.68
CA ASP A 190 27.48 15.44 30.10
C ASP A 190 26.81 16.43 31.05
N LYS A 191 26.07 17.41 30.53
CA LYS A 191 25.44 18.44 31.38
C LYS A 191 24.07 18.87 30.86
N PRO A 192 23.10 19.12 31.79
CA PRO A 192 21.82 19.71 31.39
C PRO A 192 22.04 21.10 30.78
N ASN A 193 21.40 21.35 29.65
CA ASN A 193 21.31 22.70 29.09
C ASN A 193 20.50 23.55 30.09
N LYS A 194 21.17 24.52 30.68
CA LYS A 194 20.53 25.56 31.47
C LYS A 194 19.80 26.57 30.58
#